data_4f829433839b0685d9cdbdc951d9d94a
#
_entry.id   4f829433839b0685d9cdbdc951d9d94a
#
_cell.length_a   1.000
_cell.length_b   1.000
_cell.length_c   1.000
_cell.angle_alpha   90.00
_cell.angle_beta   90.00
_cell.angle_gamma   90.00
#
_symmetry.space_group_name_H-M   'P 1'
#
loop_
_entity.id
_entity.type
_entity.pdbx_description
1 polymer ?
#
loop_
_entity_poly.entity_id
_entity_poly.type
_entity_poly.pdbx_seq_one_letter_code
_entity_poly.pdbx_strand_id
1 'polypeptide(L)'
;MRFSPLYSGSSGNCSIVTIGKTNILVDAGMTGKAILSALETVGVDPCKLNAIVVTHEHSDHIKGVGVFSRKYDIPVYANERTWKAMSPLIGDVSMHNIRTFVNGQNFYIGDADITPFNISHDAADPVGYSFCGGGARIVYMTDTGCVNETLRTIASGADLLFLEANHDVDMLKRGPYPYPLKKRILSEKGHLSNVAAGEFLKKLFPTGVRRVILAHLSRENNTEQIAYSTVRQALVDDGIPEKEFFLTVAHRERVTGIFDL
;
A
#
# COMPACT_ATOMS: atom_id res chain seq x y z
N MET A 1 -10.67 -3.90 13.76
CA MET A 1 -10.27 -3.44 12.42
C MET A 1 -9.80 -4.65 11.63
N ARG A 2 -10.02 -4.66 10.29
CA ARG A 2 -9.62 -5.76 9.41
C ARG A 2 -8.88 -5.22 8.20
N PHE A 3 -7.82 -5.89 7.77
CA PHE A 3 -7.05 -5.56 6.58
C PHE A 3 -6.87 -6.78 5.69
N SER A 4 -7.00 -6.60 4.37
CA SER A 4 -6.71 -7.67 3.41
C SER A 4 -6.05 -7.10 2.16
N PRO A 5 -4.79 -7.43 1.89
CA PRO A 5 -4.18 -7.19 0.59
C PRO A 5 -4.83 -8.13 -0.44
N LEU A 6 -5.50 -7.54 -1.43
CA LEU A 6 -6.16 -8.27 -2.51
C LEU A 6 -5.16 -8.59 -3.63
N TYR A 7 -4.34 -7.60 -3.98
CA TYR A 7 -3.25 -7.67 -4.96
C TYR A 7 -2.14 -6.71 -4.54
N SER A 8 -0.87 -7.09 -4.70
CA SER A 8 0.24 -6.22 -4.33
C SER A 8 1.47 -6.43 -5.20
N GLY A 9 1.74 -5.51 -6.11
CA GLY A 9 2.91 -5.51 -6.98
C GLY A 9 2.72 -4.69 -8.26
N SER A 10 3.75 -4.59 -9.08
CA SER A 10 3.80 -3.77 -10.30
C SER A 10 2.74 -4.12 -11.38
N SER A 11 1.96 -5.18 -11.18
CA SER A 11 0.85 -5.57 -12.09
C SER A 11 -0.48 -4.96 -11.68
N GLY A 12 -0.61 -4.55 -10.41
CA GLY A 12 -1.80 -3.94 -9.84
C GLY A 12 -1.83 -4.08 -8.32
N ASN A 13 -2.20 -2.98 -7.68
CA ASN A 13 -2.31 -2.84 -6.24
C ASN A 13 -3.77 -2.60 -5.87
N CYS A 14 -4.24 -3.31 -4.88
CA CYS A 14 -5.57 -3.15 -4.33
C CYS A 14 -5.61 -3.81 -2.96
N SER A 15 -6.02 -3.07 -1.95
CA SER A 15 -6.22 -3.60 -0.60
C SER A 15 -7.57 -3.15 -0.06
N ILE A 16 -8.10 -3.87 0.93
CA ILE A 16 -9.30 -3.43 1.64
C ILE A 16 -9.03 -3.26 3.13
N VAL A 17 -9.48 -2.12 3.65
CA VAL A 17 -9.54 -1.81 5.08
C VAL A 17 -10.99 -1.80 5.51
N THR A 18 -11.33 -2.58 6.54
CA THR A 18 -12.67 -2.57 7.15
C THR A 18 -12.58 -2.12 8.61
N ILE A 19 -13.31 -1.07 8.96
CA ILE A 19 -13.40 -0.52 10.33
C ILE A 19 -14.87 -0.42 10.70
N GLY A 20 -15.32 -1.18 11.70
CA GLY A 20 -16.74 -1.24 12.03
C GLY A 20 -17.57 -1.69 10.83
N LYS A 21 -18.43 -0.79 10.31
CA LYS A 21 -19.24 -1.02 9.11
C LYS A 21 -18.67 -0.38 7.84
N THR A 22 -17.52 0.26 7.94
CA THR A 22 -16.90 1.03 6.86
C THR A 22 -15.90 0.19 6.10
N ASN A 23 -16.09 0.04 4.79
CA ASN A 23 -15.23 -0.70 3.86
C ASN A 23 -14.57 0.27 2.87
N ILE A 24 -13.25 0.32 2.85
CA ILE A 24 -12.46 1.26 2.04
C ILE A 24 -11.49 0.48 1.17
N LEU A 25 -11.57 0.64 -0.14
CA LEU A 25 -10.52 0.19 -1.04
C LEU A 25 -9.35 1.18 -0.99
N VAL A 26 -8.15 0.67 -0.83
CA VAL A 26 -6.90 1.41 -1.02
C VAL A 26 -6.37 1.01 -2.39
N ASP A 27 -6.43 1.94 -3.33
CA ASP A 27 -6.19 1.72 -4.75
C ASP A 27 -7.12 0.70 -5.41
N ALA A 28 -7.18 0.73 -6.73
CA ALA A 28 -7.91 -0.22 -7.56
C ALA A 28 -7.14 -0.51 -8.87
N GLY A 29 -5.91 -0.97 -8.72
CA GLY A 29 -4.97 -1.12 -9.85
C GLY A 29 -5.23 -2.31 -10.77
N MET A 30 -6.20 -3.16 -10.43
CA MET A 30 -6.57 -4.33 -11.22
C MET A 30 -7.83 -4.09 -12.06
N THR A 31 -8.15 -5.04 -12.95
CA THR A 31 -9.41 -5.01 -13.69
C THR A 31 -10.60 -5.14 -12.72
N GLY A 32 -11.74 -4.53 -13.06
CA GLY A 32 -12.94 -4.62 -12.25
C GLY A 32 -13.35 -6.07 -11.94
N LYS A 33 -13.21 -6.99 -12.91
CA LYS A 33 -13.48 -8.42 -12.70
C LYS A 33 -12.56 -9.05 -11.65
N ALA A 34 -11.27 -8.74 -11.70
CA ALA A 34 -10.30 -9.26 -10.74
C ALA A 34 -10.58 -8.75 -9.32
N ILE A 35 -10.85 -7.45 -9.17
CA ILE A 35 -11.18 -6.85 -7.88
C ILE A 35 -12.47 -7.47 -7.31
N LEU A 36 -13.52 -7.67 -8.13
CA LEU A 36 -14.76 -8.31 -7.69
C LEU A 36 -14.51 -9.71 -7.14
N SER A 37 -13.76 -10.53 -7.87
CA SER A 37 -13.42 -11.88 -7.42
C SER A 37 -12.62 -11.88 -6.11
N ALA A 38 -11.72 -10.92 -5.93
CA ALA A 38 -10.95 -10.79 -4.70
C ALA A 38 -11.82 -10.31 -3.52
N LEU A 39 -12.75 -9.37 -3.74
CA LEU A 39 -13.72 -8.93 -2.72
C LEU A 39 -14.63 -10.07 -2.28
N GLU A 40 -15.10 -10.90 -3.22
CA GLU A 40 -15.87 -12.12 -2.92
C GLU A 40 -15.08 -13.08 -2.03
N THR A 41 -13.78 -13.28 -2.31
CA THR A 41 -12.89 -14.14 -1.52
C THR A 41 -12.79 -13.67 -0.06
N VAL A 42 -12.82 -12.37 0.20
CA VAL A 42 -12.76 -11.80 1.55
C VAL A 42 -14.16 -11.51 2.15
N GLY A 43 -15.22 -11.91 1.47
CA GLY A 43 -16.61 -11.77 1.93
C GLY A 43 -17.14 -10.33 1.95
N VAL A 44 -16.62 -9.45 1.08
CA VAL A 44 -17.05 -8.06 0.98
C VAL A 44 -17.91 -7.84 -0.26
N ASP A 45 -19.14 -7.41 -0.04
CA ASP A 45 -20.06 -6.98 -1.09
C ASP A 45 -19.58 -5.65 -1.69
N PRO A 46 -19.33 -5.54 -3.00
CA PRO A 46 -18.91 -4.29 -3.63
C PRO A 46 -19.92 -3.15 -3.45
N CYS A 47 -21.22 -3.45 -3.29
CA CYS A 47 -22.25 -2.45 -3.00
C CYS A 47 -22.13 -1.86 -1.56
N LYS A 48 -21.32 -2.45 -0.71
CA LYS A 48 -21.03 -1.98 0.66
C LYS A 48 -19.69 -1.27 0.78
N LEU A 49 -19.04 -0.99 -0.33
CA LEU A 49 -17.85 -0.14 -0.34
C LEU A 49 -18.25 1.31 -0.09
N ASN A 50 -17.60 1.95 0.86
CA ASN A 50 -17.86 3.33 1.24
C ASN A 50 -16.99 4.33 0.48
N ALA A 51 -15.80 3.91 0.05
CA ALA A 51 -14.88 4.74 -0.70
C ALA A 51 -13.76 3.94 -1.38
N ILE A 52 -13.12 4.60 -2.35
CA ILE A 52 -11.79 4.26 -2.85
C ILE A 52 -10.87 5.42 -2.44
N VAL A 53 -9.78 5.14 -1.75
CA VAL A 53 -8.70 6.11 -1.51
C VAL A 53 -7.53 5.78 -2.44
N VAL A 54 -7.00 6.77 -3.13
CA VAL A 54 -5.95 6.59 -4.15
C VAL A 54 -4.63 7.13 -3.62
N THR A 55 -3.58 6.32 -3.68
CA THR A 55 -2.23 6.71 -3.25
C THR A 55 -1.57 7.65 -4.26
N HIS A 56 -1.64 7.29 -5.55
CA HIS A 56 -1.10 8.08 -6.66
C HIS A 56 -1.65 7.58 -8.01
N GLU A 57 -1.34 8.28 -9.10
CA GLU A 57 -1.96 8.12 -10.42
C GLU A 57 -1.38 7.02 -11.32
N HIS A 58 -0.41 6.24 -10.90
CA HIS A 58 0.15 5.18 -11.76
C HIS A 58 -0.90 4.12 -12.10
N SER A 59 -0.80 3.56 -13.30
CA SER A 59 -1.82 2.67 -13.89
C SER A 59 -2.10 1.41 -13.05
N ASP A 60 -1.10 0.91 -12.36
CA ASP A 60 -1.21 -0.23 -11.43
C ASP A 60 -1.83 0.13 -10.07
N HIS A 61 -2.28 1.38 -9.89
CA HIS A 61 -3.08 1.86 -8.76
C HIS A 61 -4.49 2.32 -9.14
N ILE A 62 -4.68 2.79 -10.39
CA ILE A 62 -5.94 3.45 -10.76
C ILE A 62 -6.79 2.74 -11.82
N LYS A 63 -6.31 1.67 -12.44
CA LYS A 63 -6.94 1.00 -13.60
C LYS A 63 -8.44 0.69 -13.43
N GLY A 64 -8.87 0.29 -12.24
CA GLY A 64 -10.25 -0.05 -11.90
C GLY A 64 -11.03 1.09 -11.24
N VAL A 65 -10.39 2.18 -10.83
CA VAL A 65 -11.01 3.25 -10.04
C VAL A 65 -12.28 3.79 -10.68
N GLY A 66 -12.18 4.26 -11.92
CA GLY A 66 -13.35 4.84 -12.61
C GLY A 66 -14.45 3.81 -12.88
N VAL A 67 -14.08 2.55 -13.18
CA VAL A 67 -15.07 1.47 -13.39
C VAL A 67 -15.86 1.20 -12.12
N PHE A 68 -15.18 1.10 -10.96
CA PHE A 68 -15.84 0.87 -9.68
C PHE A 68 -16.71 2.06 -9.26
N SER A 69 -16.17 3.27 -9.35
CA SER A 69 -16.92 4.48 -9.02
C SER A 69 -18.21 4.59 -9.83
N ARG A 70 -18.14 4.42 -11.16
CA ARG A 70 -19.36 4.48 -12.02
C ARG A 70 -20.35 3.35 -11.74
N LYS A 71 -19.85 2.12 -11.56
CA LYS A 71 -20.73 0.95 -11.45
C LYS A 71 -21.46 0.86 -10.11
N TYR A 72 -20.79 1.25 -9.04
CA TYR A 72 -21.29 1.08 -7.67
C TYR A 72 -21.54 2.41 -6.96
N ASP A 73 -21.43 3.52 -7.68
CA ASP A 73 -21.62 4.89 -7.17
C ASP A 73 -20.73 5.19 -5.94
N ILE A 74 -19.44 4.79 -6.04
CA ILE A 74 -18.49 4.88 -4.92
C ILE A 74 -17.69 6.18 -4.99
N PRO A 75 -17.63 6.97 -3.89
CA PRO A 75 -16.76 8.12 -3.78
C PRO A 75 -15.28 7.75 -3.90
N VAL A 76 -14.51 8.56 -4.62
CA VAL A 76 -13.07 8.42 -4.82
C VAL A 76 -12.36 9.59 -4.17
N TYR A 77 -11.40 9.28 -3.30
CA TYR A 77 -10.62 10.25 -2.54
C TYR A 77 -9.18 10.28 -3.07
N ALA A 78 -8.71 11.44 -3.45
CA ALA A 78 -7.32 11.69 -3.81
C ALA A 78 -6.98 13.17 -3.52
N ASN A 79 -5.68 13.51 -3.41
CA ASN A 79 -5.32 14.92 -3.39
C ASN A 79 -5.51 15.56 -4.78
N GLU A 80 -5.48 16.88 -4.84
CA GLU A 80 -5.78 17.65 -6.06
C GLU A 80 -4.86 17.28 -7.22
N ARG A 81 -3.56 17.10 -6.96
CA ARG A 81 -2.59 16.79 -8.01
C ARG A 81 -2.76 15.39 -8.56
N THR A 82 -2.99 14.42 -7.71
CA THR A 82 -3.33 13.04 -8.12
C THR A 82 -4.64 13.02 -8.91
N TRP A 83 -5.68 13.75 -8.47
CA TRP A 83 -6.92 13.90 -9.25
C TRP A 83 -6.67 14.45 -10.64
N LYS A 84 -5.91 15.54 -10.75
CA LYS A 84 -5.58 16.15 -12.04
C LYS A 84 -4.84 15.18 -12.97
N ALA A 85 -3.93 14.38 -12.43
CA ALA A 85 -3.14 13.43 -13.19
C ALA A 85 -3.95 12.18 -13.60
N MET A 86 -4.79 11.64 -12.72
CA MET A 86 -5.53 10.40 -13.00
C MET A 86 -6.82 10.60 -13.80
N SER A 87 -7.48 11.76 -13.72
CA SER A 87 -8.78 12.01 -14.38
C SER A 87 -8.81 11.66 -15.87
N PRO A 88 -7.80 12.00 -16.70
CA PRO A 88 -7.78 11.62 -18.10
C PRO A 88 -7.67 10.11 -18.35
N LEU A 89 -7.24 9.34 -17.34
CA LEU A 89 -6.90 7.92 -17.45
C LEU A 89 -8.03 6.99 -17.01
N ILE A 90 -8.89 7.44 -16.08
CA ILE A 90 -9.92 6.61 -15.44
C ILE A 90 -11.32 6.75 -16.06
N GLY A 91 -11.48 7.69 -17.02
CA GLY A 91 -12.78 8.08 -17.58
C GLY A 91 -13.62 8.89 -16.60
N ASP A 92 -14.81 9.31 -17.04
CA ASP A 92 -15.66 10.21 -16.28
C ASP A 92 -16.07 9.62 -14.92
N VAL A 93 -15.95 10.42 -13.88
CA VAL A 93 -16.42 10.14 -12.53
C VAL A 93 -17.49 11.20 -12.19
N SER A 94 -18.62 10.76 -11.64
CA SER A 94 -19.69 11.67 -11.23
C SER A 94 -19.18 12.71 -10.23
N MET A 95 -19.57 13.98 -10.40
CA MET A 95 -19.09 15.09 -9.57
C MET A 95 -19.29 14.83 -8.07
N HIS A 96 -20.40 14.21 -7.69
CA HIS A 96 -20.68 13.87 -6.30
C HIS A 96 -19.75 12.75 -5.74
N ASN A 97 -19.03 12.04 -6.58
CA ASN A 97 -18.05 11.03 -6.17
C ASN A 97 -16.61 11.54 -6.16
N ILE A 98 -16.37 12.77 -6.64
CA ILE A 98 -15.04 13.39 -6.56
C ILE A 98 -14.87 13.96 -5.16
N ARG A 99 -13.88 13.46 -4.43
CA ARG A 99 -13.50 13.93 -3.09
C ARG A 99 -12.02 14.27 -3.06
N THR A 100 -11.70 15.43 -2.53
CA THR A 100 -10.31 15.87 -2.35
C THR A 100 -9.93 15.96 -0.89
N PHE A 101 -8.68 15.68 -0.59
CA PHE A 101 -8.08 15.88 0.72
C PHE A 101 -6.78 16.66 0.60
N VAL A 102 -6.27 17.15 1.72
CA VAL A 102 -4.98 17.81 1.85
C VAL A 102 -4.00 16.86 2.56
N ASN A 103 -2.82 16.66 2.00
CA ASN A 103 -1.79 15.81 2.60
C ASN A 103 -1.45 16.30 4.02
N GLY A 104 -1.32 15.38 4.96
CA GLY A 104 -1.05 15.66 6.37
C GLY A 104 -2.26 16.10 7.19
N GLN A 105 -3.43 16.31 6.58
CA GLN A 105 -4.67 16.59 7.31
C GLN A 105 -5.57 15.36 7.31
N ASN A 106 -6.05 14.97 8.49
CA ASN A 106 -6.97 13.85 8.58
C ASN A 106 -8.36 14.18 8.03
N PHE A 107 -9.03 13.14 7.56
CA PHE A 107 -10.43 13.17 7.13
C PHE A 107 -11.12 11.85 7.53
N TYR A 108 -12.45 11.88 7.52
CA TYR A 108 -13.25 10.76 7.99
C TYR A 108 -14.06 10.12 6.87
N ILE A 109 -14.11 8.79 6.86
CA ILE A 109 -15.03 8.00 6.05
C ILE A 109 -15.70 7.01 7.01
N GLY A 110 -17.00 7.25 7.33
CA GLY A 110 -17.71 6.44 8.31
C GLY A 110 -16.96 6.31 9.63
N ASP A 111 -16.61 5.09 10.01
CA ASP A 111 -15.91 4.76 11.27
C ASP A 111 -14.36 4.93 11.18
N ALA A 112 -13.84 5.32 10.04
CA ALA A 112 -12.41 5.44 9.78
C ALA A 112 -11.93 6.89 9.91
N ASP A 113 -10.90 7.13 10.73
CA ASP A 113 -10.07 8.33 10.72
C ASP A 113 -8.84 8.06 9.86
N ILE A 114 -8.64 8.84 8.79
CA ILE A 114 -7.64 8.61 7.76
C ILE A 114 -6.71 9.81 7.67
N THR A 115 -5.43 9.58 7.84
CA THR A 115 -4.41 10.61 7.65
C THR A 115 -3.52 10.25 6.47
N PRO A 116 -3.61 10.97 5.34
CA PRO A 116 -2.66 10.83 4.23
C PRO A 116 -1.32 11.48 4.60
N PHE A 117 -0.21 10.86 4.23
CA PHE A 117 1.13 11.42 4.45
C PHE A 117 1.99 11.28 3.19
N ASN A 118 2.90 12.21 2.98
CA ASN A 118 3.74 12.22 1.79
C ASN A 118 4.75 11.07 1.82
N ILE A 119 4.91 10.43 0.66
CA ILE A 119 5.97 9.45 0.38
C ILE A 119 6.85 9.95 -0.77
N SER A 120 8.04 9.35 -0.92
CA SER A 120 8.97 9.75 -1.98
C SER A 120 8.83 8.82 -3.18
N HIS A 121 8.10 9.27 -4.20
CA HIS A 121 7.90 8.53 -5.44
C HIS A 121 7.81 9.46 -6.65
N ASP A 122 8.01 8.94 -7.86
CA ASP A 122 7.98 9.69 -9.11
C ASP A 122 6.55 9.83 -9.67
N ALA A 123 5.64 10.31 -8.85
CA ALA A 123 4.25 10.60 -9.15
C ALA A 123 3.91 12.07 -8.89
N ALA A 124 2.69 12.50 -9.23
CA ALA A 124 2.28 13.92 -9.15
C ALA A 124 2.28 14.45 -7.71
N ASP A 125 1.77 13.66 -6.75
CA ASP A 125 1.78 13.99 -5.32
C ASP A 125 1.45 12.73 -4.48
N PRO A 126 2.39 11.77 -4.41
CA PRO A 126 2.12 10.44 -3.87
C PRO A 126 1.97 10.46 -2.35
N VAL A 127 1.03 9.64 -1.84
CA VAL A 127 0.77 9.52 -0.40
C VAL A 127 0.69 8.05 0.05
N GLY A 128 1.10 7.83 1.31
CA GLY A 128 0.69 6.69 2.10
C GLY A 128 -0.48 7.09 3.02
N TYR A 129 -1.06 6.12 3.72
CA TYR A 129 -2.18 6.35 4.60
C TYR A 129 -1.98 5.75 5.99
N SER A 130 -2.40 6.48 7.02
CA SER A 130 -2.65 5.94 8.35
C SER A 130 -4.15 5.82 8.55
N PHE A 131 -4.65 4.62 8.81
CA PHE A 131 -6.05 4.33 9.12
C PHE A 131 -6.18 4.06 10.61
N CYS A 132 -7.02 4.82 11.30
CA CYS A 132 -7.32 4.65 12.72
C CYS A 132 -8.80 4.37 12.94
N GLY A 133 -9.12 3.47 13.86
CA GLY A 133 -10.50 3.17 14.26
C GLY A 133 -10.59 1.83 14.98
N GLY A 134 -11.65 1.64 15.78
CA GLY A 134 -11.85 0.40 16.55
C GLY A 134 -10.71 0.06 17.51
N GLY A 135 -9.94 1.05 17.97
CA GLY A 135 -8.81 0.86 18.89
C GLY A 135 -7.52 0.38 18.22
N ALA A 136 -7.45 0.31 16.90
CA ALA A 136 -6.28 -0.13 16.16
C ALA A 136 -5.85 0.88 15.08
N ARG A 137 -4.59 0.76 14.63
CA ARG A 137 -4.00 1.62 13.61
C ARG A 137 -3.21 0.81 12.58
N ILE A 138 -3.53 1.02 11.30
CA ILE A 138 -2.80 0.48 10.14
C ILE A 138 -2.04 1.61 9.48
N VAL A 139 -0.77 1.39 9.16
CA VAL A 139 0.01 2.28 8.28
C VAL A 139 0.27 1.58 6.95
N TYR A 140 -0.17 2.21 5.86
CA TYR A 140 -0.03 1.73 4.49
C TYR A 140 1.02 2.57 3.78
N MET A 141 2.16 1.96 3.44
CA MET A 141 3.33 2.64 2.89
C MET A 141 3.95 1.79 1.77
N THR A 142 3.53 2.04 0.55
CA THR A 142 4.07 1.43 -0.68
C THR A 142 4.57 2.54 -1.61
N ASP A 143 5.33 2.16 -2.62
CA ASP A 143 5.83 3.08 -3.64
C ASP A 143 6.65 4.24 -3.02
N THR A 144 7.61 3.89 -2.18
CA THR A 144 8.52 4.87 -1.60
C THR A 144 9.97 4.50 -1.86
N GLY A 145 10.71 5.36 -2.55
CA GLY A 145 12.13 5.10 -2.85
C GLY A 145 13.04 5.26 -1.64
N CYS A 146 12.59 5.92 -0.59
CA CYS A 146 13.35 6.09 0.65
C CYS A 146 12.44 6.22 1.87
N VAL A 147 13.01 5.96 3.03
CA VAL A 147 12.38 6.13 4.34
C VAL A 147 13.21 7.12 5.17
N ASN A 148 12.55 8.00 5.88
CA ASN A 148 13.15 9.06 6.68
C ASN A 148 12.56 9.10 8.09
N GLU A 149 13.02 10.03 8.91
CA GLU A 149 12.59 10.17 10.30
C GLU A 149 11.10 10.53 10.44
N THR A 150 10.55 11.31 9.49
CA THR A 150 9.11 11.62 9.44
C THR A 150 8.29 10.35 9.24
N LEU A 151 8.65 9.51 8.25
CA LEU A 151 7.97 8.24 8.00
C LEU A 151 8.15 7.27 9.17
N ARG A 152 9.32 7.28 9.85
CA ARG A 152 9.54 6.51 11.06
C ARG A 152 8.58 6.94 12.17
N THR A 153 8.43 8.24 12.39
CA THR A 153 7.49 8.78 13.39
C THR A 153 6.05 8.37 13.06
N ILE A 154 5.63 8.48 11.81
CA ILE A 154 4.28 8.08 11.36
C ILE A 154 4.03 6.59 11.57
N ALA A 155 5.00 5.75 11.24
CA ALA A 155 4.87 4.30 11.36
C ALA A 155 5.02 3.77 12.81
N SER A 156 5.62 4.57 13.71
CA SER A 156 5.86 4.18 15.11
C SER A 156 4.58 3.76 15.84
N GLY A 157 4.59 2.59 16.47
CA GLY A 157 3.46 2.07 17.24
C GLY A 157 2.26 1.63 16.40
N ALA A 158 2.41 1.42 15.08
CA ALA A 158 1.34 0.85 14.27
C ALA A 158 1.05 -0.61 14.67
N ASP A 159 -0.23 -0.96 14.77
CA ASP A 159 -0.65 -2.35 15.05
C ASP A 159 -0.38 -3.26 13.83
N LEU A 160 -0.43 -2.69 12.63
CA LEU A 160 -0.03 -3.33 11.39
C LEU A 160 0.64 -2.32 10.46
N LEU A 161 1.79 -2.69 9.93
CA LEU A 161 2.51 -1.93 8.90
C LEU A 161 2.49 -2.72 7.59
N PHE A 162 1.92 -2.12 6.55
CA PHE A 162 2.00 -2.59 5.17
C PHE A 162 3.11 -1.81 4.48
N LEU A 163 4.26 -2.46 4.28
CA LEU A 163 5.51 -1.80 3.89
C LEU A 163 6.05 -2.34 2.58
N GLU A 164 6.48 -1.46 1.70
CA GLU A 164 7.18 -1.85 0.48
C GLU A 164 8.45 -2.64 0.75
N ALA A 165 8.64 -3.72 -0.03
CA ALA A 165 9.90 -4.45 -0.20
C ALA A 165 10.01 -4.85 -1.67
N ASN A 166 10.29 -3.87 -2.53
CA ASN A 166 10.08 -4.03 -3.96
C ASN A 166 11.10 -4.96 -4.60
N HIS A 167 12.38 -4.82 -4.31
CA HIS A 167 13.42 -5.54 -5.04
C HIS A 167 14.57 -6.03 -4.16
N ASP A 168 15.16 -7.12 -4.59
CA ASP A 168 16.52 -7.51 -4.20
C ASP A 168 17.51 -6.71 -5.06
N VAL A 169 18.50 -6.09 -4.40
CA VAL A 169 19.45 -5.18 -5.06
C VAL A 169 20.32 -5.90 -6.07
N ASP A 170 20.74 -7.14 -5.78
CA ASP A 170 21.60 -7.92 -6.68
C ASP A 170 20.82 -8.47 -7.87
N MET A 171 19.60 -8.95 -7.65
CA MET A 171 18.70 -9.33 -8.75
C MET A 171 18.45 -8.15 -9.69
N LEU A 172 18.15 -6.96 -9.15
CA LEU A 172 17.94 -5.76 -9.95
C LEU A 172 19.19 -5.38 -10.75
N LYS A 173 20.38 -5.37 -10.13
CA LYS A 173 21.62 -5.02 -10.81
C LYS A 173 21.96 -5.99 -11.93
N ARG A 174 21.75 -7.30 -11.72
CA ARG A 174 22.07 -8.37 -12.69
C ARG A 174 20.94 -8.65 -13.66
N GLY A 175 19.69 -8.25 -13.32
CA GLY A 175 18.47 -8.54 -14.08
C GLY A 175 18.42 -7.87 -15.46
N PRO A 176 17.40 -8.18 -16.26
CA PRO A 176 17.31 -7.77 -17.67
C PRO A 176 16.90 -6.31 -17.89
N TYR A 177 16.53 -5.57 -16.86
CA TYR A 177 16.06 -4.20 -17.01
C TYR A 177 17.14 -3.27 -17.59
N PRO A 178 16.77 -2.33 -18.50
CA PRO A 178 17.68 -1.31 -19.02
C PRO A 178 18.26 -0.46 -17.90
N TYR A 179 19.49 -0.01 -18.07
CA TYR A 179 20.22 0.78 -17.07
C TYR A 179 19.44 2.02 -16.55
N PRO A 180 18.75 2.82 -17.41
CA PRO A 180 17.95 3.94 -16.93
C PRO A 180 16.83 3.53 -15.97
N LEU A 181 16.16 2.40 -16.23
CA LEU A 181 15.12 1.86 -15.35
C LEU A 181 15.69 1.38 -14.02
N LYS A 182 16.83 0.68 -14.04
CA LYS A 182 17.54 0.29 -12.81
C LYS A 182 17.90 1.50 -11.96
N LYS A 183 18.44 2.56 -12.59
CA LYS A 183 18.78 3.82 -11.90
C LYS A 183 17.55 4.50 -11.29
N ARG A 184 16.42 4.50 -12.02
CA ARG A 184 15.14 5.03 -11.52
C ARG A 184 14.68 4.25 -10.28
N ILE A 185 14.64 2.91 -10.35
CA ILE A 185 14.21 2.05 -9.24
C ILE A 185 15.08 2.25 -8.00
N LEU A 186 16.40 2.40 -8.16
CA LEU A 186 17.35 2.59 -7.06
C LEU A 186 17.40 4.03 -6.53
N SER A 187 16.66 4.98 -7.13
CA SER A 187 16.66 6.38 -6.69
C SER A 187 15.76 6.60 -5.47
N GLU A 188 15.94 7.74 -4.82
CA GLU A 188 15.06 8.16 -3.70
C GLU A 188 13.59 8.31 -4.08
N LYS A 189 13.29 8.45 -5.37
CA LYS A 189 11.92 8.50 -5.93
C LYS A 189 11.50 7.18 -6.59
N GLY A 190 12.32 6.14 -6.47
CA GLY A 190 12.04 4.82 -6.99
C GLY A 190 11.27 3.95 -5.99
N HIS A 191 11.89 2.83 -5.60
CA HIS A 191 11.24 1.84 -4.74
C HIS A 191 12.18 1.35 -3.64
N LEU A 192 11.60 0.99 -2.49
CA LEU A 192 12.34 0.49 -1.34
C LEU A 192 12.85 -0.94 -1.59
N SER A 193 14.15 -1.17 -1.38
CA SER A 193 14.71 -2.51 -1.48
C SER A 193 14.40 -3.36 -0.24
N ASN A 194 14.52 -4.69 -0.35
CA ASN A 194 14.37 -5.61 0.79
C ASN A 194 15.29 -5.25 1.97
N VAL A 195 16.52 -4.88 1.67
CA VAL A 195 17.52 -4.47 2.69
C VAL A 195 17.09 -3.18 3.38
N ALA A 196 16.67 -2.18 2.61
CA ALA A 196 16.22 -0.90 3.18
C ALA A 196 14.93 -1.07 4.02
N ALA A 197 14.03 -1.95 3.62
CA ALA A 197 12.85 -2.32 4.41
C ALA A 197 13.26 -2.96 5.75
N GLY A 198 14.21 -3.89 5.74
CA GLY A 198 14.75 -4.51 6.96
C GLY A 198 15.39 -3.49 7.90
N GLU A 199 16.25 -2.62 7.38
CA GLU A 199 16.89 -1.55 8.16
C GLU A 199 15.88 -0.54 8.75
N PHE A 200 14.80 -0.27 8.04
CA PHE A 200 13.73 0.58 8.55
C PHE A 200 12.96 -0.11 9.70
N LEU A 201 12.68 -1.39 9.56
CA LEU A 201 11.96 -2.17 10.57
C LEU A 201 12.76 -2.32 11.88
N LYS A 202 14.09 -2.47 11.83
CA LYS A 202 14.94 -2.43 13.03
C LYS A 202 14.68 -1.17 13.87
N LYS A 203 14.57 -0.01 13.21
CA LYS A 203 14.30 1.28 13.87
C LYS A 203 12.88 1.40 14.40
N LEU A 204 11.92 0.67 13.80
CA LEU A 204 10.52 0.69 14.21
C LEU A 204 10.20 -0.30 15.32
N PHE A 205 10.93 -1.40 15.40
CA PHE A 205 10.64 -2.45 16.38
C PHE A 205 10.61 -1.93 17.83
N PRO A 206 11.56 -1.08 18.29
CA PRO A 206 11.53 -0.48 19.64
C PRO A 206 10.29 0.38 19.91
N THR A 207 9.58 0.84 18.85
CA THR A 207 8.38 1.68 18.97
C THR A 207 7.08 0.88 19.12
N GLY A 208 7.15 -0.46 19.13
CA GLY A 208 5.99 -1.33 19.32
C GLY A 208 5.41 -1.94 18.06
N VAL A 209 5.95 -1.65 16.86
CA VAL A 209 5.52 -2.33 15.61
C VAL A 209 5.88 -3.80 15.69
N ARG A 210 4.89 -4.69 15.56
CA ARG A 210 5.08 -6.16 15.68
C ARG A 210 4.48 -6.94 14.51
N ARG A 211 3.59 -6.34 13.73
CA ARG A 211 2.95 -6.99 12.59
C ARG A 211 3.29 -6.24 11.31
N VAL A 212 3.95 -6.94 10.39
CA VAL A 212 4.42 -6.37 9.12
C VAL A 212 4.01 -7.27 7.97
N ILE A 213 3.46 -6.66 6.93
CA ILE A 213 3.20 -7.29 5.65
C ILE A 213 4.08 -6.60 4.62
N LEU A 214 5.05 -7.31 4.05
CA LEU A 214 5.88 -6.81 2.97
C LEU A 214 5.07 -6.77 1.67
N ALA A 215 5.20 -5.71 0.92
CA ALA A 215 4.30 -5.37 -0.16
C ALA A 215 5.02 -4.89 -1.42
N HIS A 216 4.27 -4.78 -2.52
CA HIS A 216 4.70 -4.18 -3.79
C HIS A 216 5.98 -4.79 -4.37
N LEU A 217 6.06 -6.13 -4.41
CA LEU A 217 7.22 -6.85 -4.91
C LEU A 217 7.33 -6.76 -6.44
N SER A 218 8.52 -6.44 -6.92
CA SER A 218 8.87 -6.52 -8.34
C SER A 218 8.72 -7.94 -8.86
N ARG A 219 8.15 -8.08 -10.06
CA ARG A 219 7.99 -9.39 -10.70
C ARG A 219 9.33 -10.00 -11.13
N GLU A 220 10.22 -9.16 -11.65
CA GLU A 220 11.48 -9.61 -12.25
C GLU A 220 12.66 -9.59 -11.26
N ASN A 221 12.60 -8.73 -10.25
CA ASN A 221 13.75 -8.46 -9.39
C ASN A 221 13.50 -8.81 -7.92
N ASN A 222 12.51 -9.66 -7.65
CA ASN A 222 12.22 -10.16 -6.30
C ASN A 222 11.42 -11.46 -6.33
N THR A 223 11.44 -12.16 -5.20
CA THR A 223 10.53 -13.26 -4.88
C THR A 223 10.01 -13.09 -3.46
N GLU A 224 8.85 -13.66 -3.15
CA GLU A 224 8.29 -13.65 -1.78
C GLU A 224 9.30 -14.23 -0.76
N GLN A 225 9.99 -15.32 -1.14
CA GLN A 225 10.98 -15.95 -0.28
C GLN A 225 12.20 -15.06 -0.03
N ILE A 226 12.72 -14.36 -1.04
CA ILE A 226 13.88 -13.47 -0.90
C ILE A 226 13.51 -12.26 -0.05
N ALA A 227 12.36 -11.61 -0.33
CA ALA A 227 11.89 -10.48 0.46
C ALA A 227 11.72 -10.88 1.94
N TYR A 228 11.01 -11.97 2.19
CA TYR A 228 10.80 -12.49 3.54
C TYR A 228 12.12 -12.79 4.27
N SER A 229 13.00 -13.59 3.65
CA SER A 229 14.23 -14.02 4.31
C SER A 229 15.20 -12.86 4.55
N THR A 230 15.32 -11.91 3.62
CA THR A 230 16.19 -10.73 3.79
C THR A 230 15.71 -9.86 4.96
N VAL A 231 14.43 -9.55 5.02
CA VAL A 231 13.88 -8.72 6.11
C VAL A 231 13.91 -9.46 7.45
N ARG A 232 13.52 -10.74 7.47
CA ARG A 232 13.59 -11.58 8.67
C ARG A 232 15.01 -11.66 9.21
N GLN A 233 16.01 -11.93 8.34
CA GLN A 233 17.39 -12.02 8.76
C GLN A 233 17.90 -10.70 9.36
N ALA A 234 17.54 -9.57 8.76
CA ALA A 234 17.90 -8.25 9.28
C ALA A 234 17.37 -8.02 10.71
N LEU A 235 16.14 -8.46 11.01
CA LEU A 235 15.55 -8.35 12.36
C LEU A 235 16.27 -9.30 13.35
N VAL A 236 16.52 -10.54 12.95
CA VAL A 236 17.19 -11.54 13.81
C VAL A 236 18.62 -11.13 14.11
N ASP A 237 19.37 -10.61 13.13
CA ASP A 237 20.74 -10.12 13.31
C ASP A 237 20.81 -8.90 14.25
N ASP A 238 19.73 -8.12 14.31
CA ASP A 238 19.58 -7.02 15.29
C ASP A 238 19.16 -7.50 16.68
N GLY A 239 19.10 -8.83 16.90
CA GLY A 239 18.77 -9.45 18.17
C GLY A 239 17.28 -9.54 18.48
N ILE A 240 16.39 -9.32 17.50
CA ILE A 240 14.94 -9.41 17.66
C ILE A 240 14.49 -10.87 17.52
N PRO A 241 13.93 -11.52 18.54
CA PRO A 241 13.49 -12.91 18.46
C PRO A 241 12.31 -13.06 17.51
N GLU A 242 12.30 -14.10 16.67
CA GLU A 242 11.22 -14.36 15.70
C GLU A 242 9.82 -14.45 16.34
N LYS A 243 9.71 -14.95 17.55
CA LYS A 243 8.44 -15.04 18.29
C LYS A 243 7.84 -13.68 18.66
N GLU A 244 8.60 -12.60 18.53
CA GLU A 244 8.18 -11.25 18.91
C GLU A 244 7.63 -10.44 17.73
N PHE A 245 7.69 -10.97 16.50
CA PHE A 245 7.14 -10.28 15.34
C PHE A 245 6.36 -11.27 14.44
N PHE A 246 5.35 -10.72 13.79
CA PHE A 246 4.66 -11.35 12.68
C PHE A 246 5.11 -10.70 11.38
N LEU A 247 5.73 -11.47 10.49
CA LEU A 247 6.18 -11.04 9.18
C LEU A 247 5.57 -11.94 8.12
N THR A 248 4.97 -11.35 7.09
CA THR A 248 4.49 -12.06 5.90
C THR A 248 4.67 -11.20 4.66
N VAL A 249 4.39 -11.78 3.49
CA VAL A 249 4.52 -11.09 2.20
C VAL A 249 3.17 -11.07 1.50
N ALA A 250 2.77 -9.92 0.98
CA ALA A 250 1.56 -9.78 0.19
C ALA A 250 1.75 -10.41 -1.20
N HIS A 251 0.79 -11.25 -1.61
CA HIS A 251 0.80 -11.89 -2.91
C HIS A 251 0.48 -10.91 -4.04
N ARG A 252 1.14 -11.09 -5.18
CA ARG A 252 0.91 -10.25 -6.36
C ARG A 252 -0.41 -10.52 -7.06
N GLU A 253 -0.81 -11.78 -7.16
CA GLU A 253 -1.86 -12.23 -8.08
C GLU A 253 -3.10 -12.82 -7.38
N ARG A 254 -3.12 -12.79 -6.05
CA ARG A 254 -4.21 -13.35 -5.23
C ARG A 254 -4.31 -12.67 -3.87
N VAL A 255 -5.44 -12.86 -3.23
CA VAL A 255 -5.65 -12.43 -1.84
C VAL A 255 -4.62 -13.09 -0.92
N THR A 256 -3.97 -12.28 -0.10
CA THR A 256 -2.94 -12.75 0.85
C THR A 256 -3.56 -13.39 2.09
N GLY A 257 -4.70 -12.86 2.51
CA GLY A 257 -5.41 -13.30 3.70
C GLY A 257 -6.19 -12.16 4.33
N ILE A 258 -6.85 -12.47 5.45
CA ILE A 258 -7.59 -11.50 6.27
C ILE A 258 -6.83 -11.36 7.59
N PHE A 259 -6.49 -10.12 7.96
CA PHE A 259 -5.77 -9.78 9.18
C PHE A 259 -6.68 -8.98 10.11
N ASP A 260 -7.10 -9.60 11.19
CA ASP A 260 -7.88 -8.96 12.25
C ASP A 260 -6.96 -8.29 13.29
N LEU A 261 -7.35 -7.05 13.71
CA LEU A 261 -6.61 -6.19 14.65
C LEU A 261 -7.51 -5.75 15.79
#